data_34cc8a3ecdd7f208ec581496c58f0360
#
_entry.id   34cc8a3ecdd7f208ec581496c58f0360
#
_cell.length_a   1.000
_cell.length_b   1.000
_cell.length_c   1.000
_cell.angle_alpha   90.00
_cell.angle_beta   90.00
_cell.angle_gamma   90.00
#
_symmetry.space_group_name_H-M   'P 1'
#
loop_
_entity.id
_entity.type
_entity.pdbx_description
1 polymer ?
#
loop_
_entity_poly.entity_id
_entity_poly.type
_entity_poly.pdbx_seq_one_letter_code
_entity_poly.pdbx_strand_id
1 'polypeptide(L)'
;DWSSDVCSSDLYLFVRHPLTILFGYVFMFLYSMCLNPFRNHPRKHFDCGVAFVLHFAISAGLLWFGGWPAWLLAQVIPHFIASAIGSYLFYAQHNFPGVSFTDNDGWTYEKAALESSSFMHTSPIMGWFTANIGYHHIHHLNSRIPFYRLPEVMRAMPELQSPKTTSLHPVDVFRCFQLKVWDVA
;
A
#
# COMPACT_ATOMS: atom_id res chain seq x y z
N ASP A 1 -5.16 -23.81 -4.44
CA ASP A 1 -3.78 -24.24 -4.25
C ASP A 1 -2.85 -23.08 -4.62
N TRP A 2 -2.68 -22.17 -3.64
CA TRP A 2 -1.89 -20.95 -3.80
C TRP A 2 -0.38 -21.20 -3.92
N SER A 3 0.04 -22.41 -3.70
CA SER A 3 1.43 -22.79 -3.65
C SER A 3 2.01 -23.28 -4.99
N SER A 4 1.19 -23.72 -5.91
CA SER A 4 1.67 -24.37 -7.13
C SER A 4 1.64 -23.48 -8.36
N ASP A 5 0.77 -22.50 -8.38
CA ASP A 5 0.75 -21.47 -9.43
C ASP A 5 1.40 -20.19 -8.91
N VAL A 6 2.53 -20.39 -8.28
CA VAL A 6 3.38 -19.27 -8.05
C VAL A 6 3.36 -18.47 -9.31
N CYS A 7 2.60 -17.42 -9.23
CA CYS A 7 3.06 -16.23 -9.87
C CYS A 7 4.37 -16.55 -10.49
N SER A 8 4.39 -16.61 -11.78
CA SER A 8 5.67 -16.69 -12.43
C SER A 8 6.58 -15.84 -11.58
N SER A 9 7.69 -16.37 -11.14
CA SER A 9 8.66 -15.67 -10.28
C SER A 9 8.90 -14.25 -10.76
N ASP A 10 8.72 -14.03 -12.05
CA ASP A 10 8.86 -12.77 -12.76
C ASP A 10 7.77 -11.74 -12.42
N LEU A 11 6.49 -12.12 -12.33
CA LEU A 11 5.43 -11.18 -11.94
C LEU A 11 5.56 -10.77 -10.47
N TYR A 12 5.92 -11.72 -9.62
CA TYR A 12 6.17 -11.45 -8.21
C TYR A 12 7.36 -10.51 -8.01
N LEU A 13 8.46 -10.75 -8.72
CA LEU A 13 9.64 -9.89 -8.72
C LEU A 13 9.32 -8.51 -9.32
N PHE A 14 8.52 -8.45 -10.39
CA PHE A 14 8.11 -7.20 -11.01
C PHE A 14 7.30 -6.32 -10.06
N VAL A 15 6.28 -6.87 -9.39
CA VAL A 15 5.43 -6.10 -8.46
C VAL A 15 6.24 -5.56 -7.27
N ARG A 16 7.27 -6.28 -6.85
CA ARG A 16 8.16 -5.88 -5.74
C ARG A 16 9.40 -5.10 -6.17
N HIS A 17 9.57 -4.87 -7.45
CA HIS A 17 10.71 -4.12 -7.94
C HIS A 17 10.62 -2.65 -7.51
N PRO A 18 11.72 -2.03 -7.01
CA PRO A 18 11.71 -0.64 -6.55
C PRO A 18 11.19 0.35 -7.60
N LEU A 19 11.46 0.12 -8.88
CA LEU A 19 10.94 0.96 -9.96
C LEU A 19 9.41 0.82 -10.10
N THR A 20 8.85 -0.37 -9.94
CA THR A 20 7.39 -0.55 -9.99
C THR A 20 6.72 0.20 -8.83
N ILE A 21 7.32 0.16 -7.65
CA ILE A 21 6.85 0.91 -6.48
C ILE A 21 7.00 2.43 -6.70
N LEU A 22 8.13 2.87 -7.24
CA LEU A 22 8.36 4.27 -7.57
C LEU A 22 7.35 4.80 -8.60
N PHE A 23 7.02 3.99 -9.62
CA PHE A 23 6.01 4.30 -10.61
C PHE A 23 4.59 3.88 -10.20
N GLY A 24 4.32 3.77 -8.91
CA GLY A 24 3.01 3.44 -8.35
C GLY A 24 1.86 4.31 -8.85
N TYR A 25 2.14 5.53 -9.31
CA TYR A 25 1.15 6.38 -9.95
C TYR A 25 0.52 5.71 -11.18
N VAL A 26 1.32 5.07 -12.02
CA VAL A 26 0.83 4.38 -13.23
C VAL A 26 0.28 3.00 -12.88
N PHE A 27 1.07 2.19 -12.17
CA PHE A 27 0.74 0.78 -11.95
C PHE A 27 -0.31 0.58 -10.86
N MET A 28 -0.20 1.30 -9.74
CA MET A 28 -1.12 1.13 -8.63
C MET A 28 -2.35 2.02 -8.79
N PHE A 29 -2.18 3.33 -8.93
CA PHE A 29 -3.32 4.25 -8.99
C PHE A 29 -4.09 4.13 -10.30
N LEU A 30 -3.49 4.45 -11.45
CA LEU A 30 -4.23 4.49 -12.72
C LEU A 30 -4.67 3.10 -13.17
N TYR A 31 -3.80 2.10 -13.11
CA TYR A 31 -4.15 0.77 -13.59
C TYR A 31 -4.90 -0.05 -12.54
N SER A 32 -4.27 -0.32 -11.38
CA SER A 32 -4.81 -1.30 -10.42
C SER A 32 -6.04 -0.79 -9.66
N MET A 33 -6.08 0.49 -9.28
CA MET A 33 -7.19 1.03 -8.50
C MET A 33 -8.31 1.64 -9.38
N CYS A 34 -7.98 2.18 -10.55
CA CYS A 34 -9.01 2.81 -11.40
C CYS A 34 -9.42 1.93 -12.58
N LEU A 35 -8.49 1.60 -13.48
CA LEU A 35 -8.82 0.99 -14.76
C LEU A 35 -9.23 -0.49 -14.62
N ASN A 36 -8.46 -1.28 -13.91
CA ASN A 36 -8.66 -2.73 -13.82
C ASN A 36 -9.99 -3.13 -13.13
N PRO A 37 -10.38 -2.56 -11.97
CA PRO A 37 -11.69 -2.84 -11.35
C PRO A 37 -12.85 -2.44 -12.26
N PHE A 38 -12.76 -1.28 -12.91
CA PHE A 38 -13.79 -0.81 -13.84
C PHE A 38 -13.93 -1.74 -15.05
N ARG A 39 -12.83 -2.20 -15.65
CA ARG A 39 -12.88 -3.13 -16.79
C ARG A 39 -13.50 -4.48 -16.43
N ASN A 40 -13.16 -5.02 -15.27
CA ASN A 40 -13.62 -6.34 -14.85
C ASN A 40 -15.09 -6.34 -14.40
N HIS A 41 -15.51 -5.30 -13.67
CA HIS A 41 -16.87 -5.19 -13.15
C HIS A 41 -17.39 -3.74 -13.22
N PRO A 42 -17.73 -3.23 -14.43
CA PRO A 42 -18.03 -1.80 -14.63
C PRO A 42 -19.21 -1.29 -13.81
N ARG A 43 -20.23 -2.12 -13.58
CA ARG A 43 -21.40 -1.73 -12.77
C ARG A 43 -21.07 -1.59 -11.28
N LYS A 44 -20.20 -2.45 -10.76
CA LYS A 44 -19.79 -2.47 -9.35
C LYS A 44 -18.78 -1.37 -9.03
N HIS A 45 -17.90 -1.07 -9.98
CA HIS A 45 -16.78 -0.13 -9.85
C HIS A 45 -16.93 1.07 -10.80
N PHE A 46 -18.16 1.57 -10.93
CA PHE A 46 -18.46 2.74 -11.76
C PHE A 46 -17.69 3.99 -11.28
N ASP A 47 -17.56 4.13 -9.96
CA ASP A 47 -16.77 5.16 -9.28
C ASP A 47 -15.31 5.18 -9.74
N CYS A 48 -14.69 4.02 -9.92
CA CYS A 48 -13.32 3.89 -10.45
C CYS A 48 -13.22 4.43 -11.88
N GLY A 49 -14.22 4.14 -12.72
CA GLY A 49 -14.31 4.69 -14.08
C GLY A 49 -14.47 6.21 -14.08
N VAL A 50 -15.32 6.74 -13.20
CA VAL A 50 -15.50 8.18 -13.03
C VAL A 50 -14.22 8.85 -12.56
N ALA A 51 -13.53 8.27 -11.55
CA ALA A 51 -12.26 8.79 -11.06
C ALA A 51 -11.20 8.83 -12.19
N PHE A 52 -11.12 7.78 -13.01
CA PHE A 52 -10.22 7.73 -14.16
C PHE A 52 -10.50 8.84 -15.16
N VAL A 53 -11.77 9.01 -15.56
CA VAL A 53 -12.17 10.06 -16.51
C VAL A 53 -11.91 11.46 -15.94
N LEU A 54 -12.28 11.71 -14.69
CA LEU A 54 -12.05 13.00 -14.03
C LEU A 54 -10.57 13.34 -13.94
N HIS A 55 -9.72 12.34 -13.65
CA HIS A 55 -8.27 12.53 -13.60
C HIS A 55 -7.72 13.09 -14.93
N PHE A 56 -8.12 12.51 -16.06
CA PHE A 56 -7.70 12.98 -17.37
C PHE A 56 -8.38 14.27 -17.81
N ALA A 57 -9.63 14.51 -17.42
CA ALA A 57 -10.32 15.77 -17.66
C ALA A 57 -9.64 16.94 -16.92
N ILE A 58 -9.25 16.74 -15.67
CA ILE A 58 -8.46 17.71 -14.90
C ILE A 58 -7.09 17.94 -15.54
N SER A 59 -6.42 16.87 -16.00
CA SER A 59 -5.17 16.97 -16.75
C SER A 59 -5.32 17.85 -17.98
N ALA A 60 -6.34 17.61 -18.78
CA ALA A 60 -6.62 18.39 -19.98
C ALA A 60 -6.92 19.86 -19.66
N GLY A 61 -7.71 20.11 -18.60
CA GLY A 61 -7.99 21.46 -18.11
C GLY A 61 -6.73 22.21 -17.67
N LEU A 62 -5.89 21.57 -16.88
CA LEU A 62 -4.63 22.16 -16.42
C LEU A 62 -3.69 22.48 -17.60
N LEU A 63 -3.59 21.57 -18.57
CA LEU A 63 -2.79 21.80 -19.78
C LEU A 63 -3.35 22.95 -20.63
N TRP A 64 -4.68 23.01 -20.79
CA TRP A 64 -5.34 24.03 -21.61
C TRP A 64 -5.25 25.43 -21.01
N PHE A 65 -5.53 25.58 -19.71
CA PHE A 65 -5.60 26.89 -19.06
C PHE A 65 -4.27 27.35 -18.44
N GLY A 66 -3.43 26.41 -17.98
CA GLY A 66 -2.19 26.72 -17.27
C GLY A 66 -0.92 26.24 -17.95
N GLY A 67 -1.06 25.51 -19.05
CA GLY A 67 0.07 24.94 -19.79
C GLY A 67 0.76 23.78 -19.02
N TRP A 68 1.84 23.27 -19.62
CA TRP A 68 2.59 22.14 -19.05
C TRP A 68 3.18 22.40 -17.64
N PRO A 69 3.61 23.63 -17.26
CA PRO A 69 4.10 23.83 -15.89
C PRO A 69 3.01 23.65 -14.83
N ALA A 70 1.80 24.17 -15.08
CA ALA A 70 0.68 24.00 -14.17
C ALA A 70 0.27 22.53 -14.04
N TRP A 71 0.19 21.81 -15.14
CA TRP A 71 -0.08 20.37 -15.15
C TRP A 71 0.98 19.58 -14.38
N LEU A 72 2.27 19.86 -14.65
CA LEU A 72 3.37 19.17 -13.99
C LEU A 72 3.38 19.39 -12.47
N LEU A 73 3.27 20.67 -12.04
CA LEU A 73 3.37 21.04 -10.62
C LEU A 73 2.11 20.74 -9.82
N ALA A 74 0.93 20.89 -10.41
CA ALA A 74 -0.32 20.71 -9.69
C ALA A 74 -0.87 19.29 -9.74
N GLN A 75 -0.46 18.48 -10.72
CA GLN A 75 -0.99 17.11 -10.85
C GLN A 75 0.11 16.05 -10.90
N VAL A 76 1.04 16.10 -11.85
CA VAL A 76 1.97 14.98 -12.06
C VAL A 76 2.87 14.76 -10.85
N ILE A 77 3.58 15.80 -10.41
CA ILE A 77 4.51 15.69 -9.28
C ILE A 77 3.80 15.28 -7.98
N PRO A 78 2.69 15.93 -7.56
CA PRO A 78 2.00 15.52 -6.34
C PRO A 78 1.48 14.08 -6.39
N HIS A 79 0.87 13.67 -7.50
CA HIS A 79 0.39 12.30 -7.64
C HIS A 79 1.52 11.28 -7.70
N PHE A 80 2.61 11.59 -8.38
CA PHE A 80 3.78 10.74 -8.43
C PHE A 80 4.36 10.50 -7.04
N ILE A 81 4.60 11.57 -6.27
CA ILE A 81 5.13 11.49 -4.90
C ILE A 81 4.17 10.73 -3.98
N ALA A 82 2.88 11.11 -3.99
CA ALA A 82 1.87 10.47 -3.14
C ALA A 82 1.73 8.98 -3.46
N SER A 83 1.70 8.62 -4.74
CA SER A 83 1.57 7.23 -5.17
C SER A 83 2.83 6.40 -4.90
N ALA A 84 4.01 6.97 -5.05
CA ALA A 84 5.27 6.29 -4.71
C ALA A 84 5.35 6.00 -3.21
N ILE A 85 5.03 6.98 -2.37
CA ILE A 85 4.96 6.80 -0.91
C ILE A 85 3.89 5.77 -0.55
N GLY A 86 2.67 5.90 -1.10
CA GLY A 86 1.57 4.97 -0.83
C GLY A 86 1.90 3.54 -1.24
N SER A 87 2.49 3.35 -2.42
CA SER A 87 2.93 2.03 -2.89
C SER A 87 4.02 1.43 -2.00
N TYR A 88 4.97 2.25 -1.55
CA TYR A 88 5.99 1.80 -0.61
C TYR A 88 5.40 1.45 0.76
N LEU A 89 4.52 2.29 1.31
CA LEU A 89 3.85 2.01 2.58
C LEU A 89 3.10 0.68 2.54
N PHE A 90 2.33 0.45 1.48
CA PHE A 90 1.61 -0.79 1.27
C PHE A 90 2.56 -2.00 1.16
N TYR A 91 3.65 -1.86 0.40
CA TYR A 91 4.67 -2.90 0.24
C TYR A 91 5.38 -3.23 1.55
N ALA A 92 5.93 -2.21 2.24
CA ALA A 92 6.79 -2.40 3.39
C ALA A 92 6.04 -2.94 4.62
N GLN A 93 4.74 -2.70 4.73
CA GLN A 93 3.92 -3.21 5.83
C GLN A 93 3.61 -4.71 5.73
N HIS A 94 3.84 -5.32 4.57
CA HIS A 94 3.71 -6.75 4.34
C HIS A 94 5.03 -7.43 3.96
N ASN A 95 6.08 -6.66 3.71
CA ASN A 95 7.37 -7.17 3.27
C ASN A 95 8.49 -6.51 4.08
N PHE A 96 8.68 -6.97 5.30
CA PHE A 96 9.62 -6.42 6.28
C PHE A 96 10.42 -7.55 6.95
N PRO A 97 11.63 -7.26 7.49
CA PRO A 97 12.41 -8.26 8.21
C PRO A 97 11.65 -8.84 9.39
N GLY A 98 11.55 -10.17 9.46
CA GLY A 98 10.82 -10.87 10.51
C GLY A 98 9.33 -11.06 10.24
N VAL A 99 8.83 -10.72 9.03
CA VAL A 99 7.51 -11.14 8.61
C VAL A 99 7.42 -12.67 8.64
N SER A 100 6.33 -13.21 9.17
CA SER A 100 6.07 -14.65 9.15
C SER A 100 4.78 -14.94 8.40
N PHE A 101 4.84 -15.98 7.61
CA PHE A 101 3.70 -16.53 6.90
C PHE A 101 3.49 -17.95 7.43
N THR A 102 2.25 -18.28 7.75
CA THR A 102 1.85 -19.60 8.20
C THR A 102 1.14 -20.30 7.06
N ASP A 103 1.40 -21.58 6.89
CA ASP A 103 0.63 -22.44 6.00
C ASP A 103 -0.78 -22.68 6.52
N ASN A 104 -1.60 -23.39 5.74
CA ASN A 104 -3.02 -23.57 6.03
C ASN A 104 -3.30 -24.24 7.40
N ASP A 105 -2.39 -25.10 7.90
CA ASP A 105 -2.60 -25.86 9.14
C ASP A 105 -2.43 -25.01 10.41
N GLY A 106 -1.69 -23.89 10.30
CA GLY A 106 -1.46 -22.99 11.44
C GLY A 106 -2.08 -21.60 11.28
N TRP A 107 -2.84 -21.37 10.20
CA TRP A 107 -3.39 -20.07 9.88
C TRP A 107 -4.59 -19.73 10.75
N THR A 108 -4.56 -18.59 11.41
CA THR A 108 -5.73 -17.93 11.98
C THR A 108 -5.76 -16.48 11.53
N TYR A 109 -6.94 -15.90 11.50
CA TYR A 109 -7.13 -14.51 11.07
C TYR A 109 -6.30 -13.54 11.92
N GLU A 110 -6.35 -13.73 13.26
CA GLU A 110 -5.64 -12.88 14.21
C GLU A 110 -4.13 -13.01 14.07
N LYS A 111 -3.63 -14.24 13.90
CA LYS A 111 -2.21 -14.51 13.71
C LYS A 111 -1.71 -13.89 12.42
N ALA A 112 -2.45 -14.06 11.32
CA ALA A 112 -2.11 -13.44 10.05
C ALA A 112 -2.08 -11.91 10.16
N ALA A 113 -3.08 -11.30 10.81
CA ALA A 113 -3.13 -9.85 11.00
C ALA A 113 -1.95 -9.31 11.82
N LEU A 114 -1.52 -10.02 12.86
CA LEU A 114 -0.47 -9.55 13.78
C LEU A 114 0.94 -9.92 13.33
N GLU A 115 1.13 -11.05 12.64
CA GLU A 115 2.45 -11.55 12.28
C GLU A 115 2.85 -11.26 10.83
N SER A 116 1.87 -11.11 9.92
CA SER A 116 2.13 -10.83 8.50
C SER A 116 1.92 -9.37 8.13
N SER A 117 1.65 -8.51 9.13
CA SER A 117 1.66 -7.06 8.95
C SER A 117 2.40 -6.35 10.07
N SER A 118 2.88 -5.15 9.79
CA SER A 118 3.71 -4.40 10.72
C SER A 118 3.04 -3.14 11.24
N PHE A 119 3.56 -2.65 12.35
CA PHE A 119 3.39 -1.25 12.76
C PHE A 119 4.53 -0.41 12.15
N MET A 120 4.17 0.60 11.38
CA MET A 120 5.17 1.52 10.83
C MET A 120 5.26 2.79 11.66
N HIS A 121 6.44 3.04 12.20
CA HIS A 121 6.72 4.29 12.91
C HIS A 121 6.70 5.47 11.95
N THR A 122 5.74 6.36 12.15
CA THR A 122 5.61 7.60 11.38
C THR A 122 5.46 8.80 12.31
N SER A 123 5.84 9.99 11.84
CA SER A 123 5.52 11.21 12.59
C SER A 123 4.01 11.46 12.65
N PRO A 124 3.49 12.19 13.64
CA PRO A 124 2.06 12.52 13.71
C PRO A 124 1.53 13.19 12.44
N ILE A 125 2.34 14.04 11.81
CA ILE A 125 1.99 14.71 10.54
C ILE A 125 1.85 13.66 9.42
N MET A 126 2.83 12.77 9.27
CA MET A 126 2.76 11.70 8.28
C MET A 126 1.59 10.75 8.57
N GLY A 127 1.37 10.39 9.83
CA GLY A 127 0.21 9.59 10.24
C GLY A 127 -1.10 10.21 9.80
N TRP A 128 -1.27 11.52 9.96
CA TRP A 128 -2.46 12.22 9.51
C TRP A 128 -2.62 12.16 7.98
N PHE A 129 -1.57 12.47 7.21
CA PHE A 129 -1.59 12.43 5.75
C PHE A 129 -1.83 11.03 5.18
N THR A 130 -1.38 9.99 5.87
CA THR A 130 -1.52 8.59 5.44
C THR A 130 -2.68 7.88 6.12
N ALA A 131 -3.61 8.62 6.74
CA ALA A 131 -4.76 8.06 7.46
C ALA A 131 -4.36 7.01 8.52
N ASN A 132 -3.29 7.28 9.26
CA ASN A 132 -2.74 6.37 10.28
C ASN A 132 -2.49 4.93 9.79
N ILE A 133 -2.22 4.74 8.50
CA ILE A 133 -1.97 3.41 7.93
C ILE A 133 -0.77 2.71 8.58
N GLY A 134 0.07 3.44 9.30
CA GLY A 134 1.13 2.83 10.11
C GLY A 134 0.64 1.80 11.14
N TYR A 135 -0.60 1.93 11.61
CA TYR A 135 -1.26 0.94 12.49
C TYR A 135 -1.86 -0.23 11.69
N HIS A 136 -1.13 -0.75 10.73
CA HIS A 136 -1.63 -1.67 9.72
C HIS A 136 -2.08 -3.01 10.27
N HIS A 137 -1.39 -3.55 11.28
CA HIS A 137 -1.78 -4.77 11.99
C HIS A 137 -3.17 -4.65 12.63
N ILE A 138 -3.53 -3.47 13.16
CA ILE A 138 -4.87 -3.22 13.73
C ILE A 138 -5.90 -3.08 12.61
N HIS A 139 -5.53 -2.41 11.51
CA HIS A 139 -6.39 -2.32 10.33
C HIS A 139 -6.72 -3.72 9.77
N HIS A 140 -5.76 -4.64 9.75
CA HIS A 140 -6.00 -6.02 9.35
C HIS A 140 -6.87 -6.79 10.33
N LEU A 141 -6.75 -6.55 11.64
CA LEU A 141 -7.63 -7.17 12.64
C LEU A 141 -9.08 -6.71 12.46
N ASN A 142 -9.32 -5.45 12.19
CA ASN A 142 -10.66 -4.95 11.96
C ASN A 142 -10.66 -3.70 11.08
N SER A 143 -10.88 -3.87 9.79
CA SER A 143 -10.93 -2.80 8.80
C SER A 143 -12.09 -1.80 8.99
N ARG A 144 -13.04 -2.08 9.89
CA ARG A 144 -14.14 -1.18 10.22
C ARG A 144 -13.76 -0.12 11.25
N ILE A 145 -12.60 -0.24 11.91
CA ILE A 145 -12.12 0.78 12.83
C ILE A 145 -11.71 2.01 12.00
N PRO A 146 -12.32 3.18 12.25
CA PRO A 146 -11.95 4.40 11.56
C PRO A 146 -10.47 4.73 11.80
N PHE A 147 -9.78 5.18 10.77
CA PHE A 147 -8.34 5.43 10.80
C PHE A 147 -7.88 6.36 11.94
N TYR A 148 -8.69 7.34 12.30
CA TYR A 148 -8.38 8.28 13.40
C TYR A 148 -8.47 7.65 14.79
N ARG A 149 -9.09 6.46 14.92
CA ARG A 149 -9.18 5.72 16.18
C ARG A 149 -8.14 4.61 16.33
N LEU A 150 -7.39 4.28 15.29
CA LEU A 150 -6.37 3.23 15.35
C LEU A 150 -5.33 3.46 16.47
N PRO A 151 -4.82 4.69 16.71
CA PRO A 151 -3.92 4.95 17.83
C PRO A 151 -4.56 4.74 19.21
N GLU A 152 -5.86 5.01 19.34
CA GLU A 152 -6.62 4.78 20.57
C GLU A 152 -6.75 3.29 20.86
N VAL A 153 -7.09 2.50 19.85
CA VAL A 153 -7.23 1.04 19.98
C VAL A 153 -5.90 0.40 20.40
N MET A 154 -4.79 0.79 19.78
CA MET A 154 -3.47 0.29 20.16
C MET A 154 -3.15 0.57 21.64
N ARG A 155 -3.49 1.75 22.13
CA ARG A 155 -3.26 2.10 23.56
C ARG A 155 -4.19 1.35 24.51
N ALA A 156 -5.39 1.03 24.07
CA ALA A 156 -6.41 0.38 24.91
C ALA A 156 -6.21 -1.14 25.03
N MET A 157 -5.48 -1.78 24.11
CA MET A 157 -5.32 -3.22 24.05
C MET A 157 -3.86 -3.61 24.24
N PRO A 158 -3.47 -4.19 25.39
CA PRO A 158 -2.08 -4.60 25.66
C PRO A 158 -1.52 -5.57 24.62
N GLU A 159 -2.36 -6.43 24.05
CA GLU A 159 -1.99 -7.43 23.04
C GLU A 159 -1.46 -6.80 21.74
N LEU A 160 -1.84 -5.55 21.48
CA LEU A 160 -1.44 -4.81 20.29
C LEU A 160 -0.17 -3.96 20.47
N GLN A 161 0.36 -3.87 21.69
CA GLN A 161 1.46 -2.95 22.00
C GLN A 161 2.86 -3.49 21.71
N SER A 162 2.95 -4.76 21.28
CA SER A 162 4.22 -5.39 20.88
C SER A 162 4.20 -5.87 19.43
N PRO A 163 3.85 -4.99 18.46
CA PRO A 163 3.77 -5.38 17.07
C PRO A 163 5.16 -5.56 16.47
N LYS A 164 5.25 -6.29 15.37
CA LYS A 164 6.41 -6.20 14.46
C LYS A 164 6.46 -4.82 13.86
N THR A 165 7.65 -4.23 13.78
CA THR A 165 7.81 -2.81 13.41
C THR A 165 8.64 -2.63 12.16
N THR A 166 8.33 -1.57 11.42
CA THR A 166 9.16 -1.04 10.34
C THR A 166 9.17 0.48 10.39
N SER A 167 9.98 1.12 9.56
CA SER A 167 10.07 2.58 9.51
C SER A 167 10.37 3.10 8.10
N LEU A 168 10.30 4.42 7.93
CA LEU A 168 10.74 5.11 6.72
C LEU A 168 12.23 5.45 6.74
N HIS A 169 12.98 4.92 7.71
CA HIS A 169 14.43 5.13 7.74
C HIS A 169 15.11 4.44 6.55
N PRO A 170 16.05 5.08 5.85
CA PRO A 170 16.68 4.54 4.63
C PRO A 170 17.22 3.12 4.77
N VAL A 171 17.74 2.75 5.95
CA VAL A 171 18.24 1.40 6.22
C VAL A 171 17.09 0.38 6.21
N ASP A 172 15.96 0.71 6.82
CA ASP A 172 14.79 -0.18 6.85
C ASP A 172 14.16 -0.30 5.45
N VAL A 173 14.11 0.82 4.72
CA VAL A 173 13.69 0.83 3.31
C VAL A 173 14.55 -0.11 2.48
N PHE A 174 15.86 -0.01 2.63
CA PHE A 174 16.80 -0.89 1.91
C PHE A 174 16.62 -2.36 2.30
N ARG A 175 16.48 -2.65 3.59
CA ARG A 175 16.22 -4.02 4.08
C ARG A 175 14.91 -4.60 3.53
N CYS A 176 13.83 -3.83 3.52
CA CYS A 176 12.57 -4.26 2.94
C CYS A 176 12.73 -4.61 1.45
N PHE A 177 13.48 -3.83 0.68
CA PHE A 177 13.72 -4.11 -0.74
C PHE A 177 14.63 -5.31 -1.01
N GLN A 178 15.40 -5.76 -0.03
CA GLN A 178 16.21 -6.98 -0.16
C GLN A 178 15.37 -8.25 0.00
N LEU A 179 14.18 -8.18 0.60
CA LEU A 179 13.29 -9.31 0.81
C LEU A 179 12.50 -9.60 -0.47
N LYS A 180 12.98 -10.54 -1.27
CA LYS A 180 12.37 -10.86 -2.58
C LYS A 180 11.51 -12.12 -2.56
N VAL A 181 11.83 -13.08 -1.72
CA VAL A 181 11.13 -14.36 -1.53
C VAL A 181 11.19 -14.73 -0.06
N TRP A 182 10.21 -15.50 0.43
CA TRP A 182 10.35 -16.13 1.75
C TRP A 182 11.11 -17.43 1.61
N ASP A 183 11.89 -17.75 2.62
CA ASP A 183 12.49 -19.05 2.79
C ASP A 183 11.45 -19.98 3.45
N VAL A 184 11.18 -21.09 2.83
CA VAL A 184 10.32 -22.14 3.39
C VAL A 184 11.26 -23.09 4.11
N ALA A 185 11.62 -22.72 5.36
CA ALA A 185 12.42 -23.58 6.22
C ALA A 185 11.55 -24.59 6.96
#